data_e0acdfd6007ecdf424206187927d2524
#
_entry.id   e0acdfd6007ecdf424206187927d2524
#
_cell.length_a   1.000
_cell.length_b   1.000
_cell.length_c   1.000
_cell.angle_alpha   90.00
_cell.angle_beta   90.00
_cell.angle_gamma   90.00
#
_symmetry.space_group_name_H-M   'P 1'
#
loop_
_entity.id
_entity.type
_entity.pdbx_description
1 polymer ?
#
loop_
_entity_poly.entity_id
_entity_poly.type
_entity_poly.pdbx_seq_one_letter_code
_entity_poly.pdbx_strand_id
1 'polypeptide(L)'
;MRPFTRSSDQAADDDPAALSVRTVFARACEPECASLPDALRSEIVAELSRADGGPRDAAAVSEWAAAQRERFAALFATADSEGCADVLVRRAALACAPLASVSGAWLQWMSEPGNAEEAVTMRVLALYAGDVGAGHPRASRGSAYLSLLQHLRVAVHAHPASQLAQDRRIADRSFSLPAFALTMSRHPNAYRGEIIGLDLCLREAGLLPPLDGVQARHPHGIGWDALDPSLARTPDGPSAVDDARALAAAFAESAGASGAAAVERGFAWAFAALREWCDEVYDELDAARDPGFEMAELVQSRAREASAYHDRFNVQGRLLKDWLVEARTDPIPFLGALANSRLVRPGRSEASRLTGALVSEKGRMFRVFPDQDLDTIRRWIDALPTDPAQRAEWRPPAHQPRRITLRPAPDSGDGDAPGDIRQAYTALLQRKTTPAVRQYAQRYVEKRLARCRSDMEPSPGRCRPSSRRTDCGRGCSTSTTCTTTSSTTAWTIPFPTAPT
;
A
#
# COMPACT_ATOMS: atom_id res chain seq x y z
N MET A 1 26.78 -16.05 30.92
CA MET A 1 26.44 -16.29 29.53
C MET A 1 25.14 -17.07 29.51
N ARG A 2 24.00 -16.40 29.21
CA ARG A 2 22.72 -17.07 28.93
C ARG A 2 22.57 -17.11 27.41
N PRO A 3 22.12 -18.20 26.79
CA PRO A 3 21.93 -18.24 25.35
C PRO A 3 20.77 -17.31 24.98
N PHE A 4 20.99 -16.49 23.96
CA PHE A 4 19.97 -15.70 23.29
C PHE A 4 18.92 -16.66 22.73
N THR A 5 17.74 -16.67 23.33
CA THR A 5 16.58 -17.28 22.69
C THR A 5 16.19 -16.39 21.50
N ARG A 6 16.33 -16.91 20.27
CA ARG A 6 15.78 -16.31 19.07
C ARG A 6 14.28 -16.07 19.32
N SER A 7 13.86 -14.81 19.14
CA SER A 7 12.45 -14.45 19.17
C SER A 7 11.70 -15.23 18.09
N SER A 8 10.48 -15.65 18.37
CA SER A 8 9.62 -16.37 17.42
C SER A 8 9.35 -15.62 16.11
N ASP A 9 9.58 -14.30 16.10
CA ASP A 9 9.39 -13.45 14.92
C ASP A 9 10.51 -13.58 13.87
N GLN A 10 11.71 -14.05 14.25
CA GLN A 10 12.81 -14.30 13.30
C GLN A 10 12.64 -15.62 12.51
N ALA A 11 11.85 -16.55 13.00
CA ALA A 11 11.61 -17.82 12.31
C ALA A 11 10.60 -17.70 11.14
N ALA A 12 9.84 -16.61 11.08
CA ALA A 12 8.88 -16.36 10.00
C ALA A 12 9.53 -15.74 8.74
N ASP A 13 10.76 -15.20 8.88
CA ASP A 13 11.49 -14.54 7.77
C ASP A 13 12.19 -15.56 6.82
N ASP A 14 12.27 -16.83 7.21
CA ASP A 14 12.98 -17.90 6.48
C ASP A 14 12.05 -18.87 5.72
N ASP A 15 10.73 -18.63 5.70
CA ASP A 15 9.80 -19.43 4.92
C ASP A 15 9.72 -18.90 3.47
N PRO A 16 10.28 -19.62 2.47
CA PRO A 16 10.28 -19.16 1.09
C PRO A 16 8.86 -19.07 0.46
N ALA A 17 7.87 -19.64 1.11
CA ALA A 17 6.47 -19.57 0.68
C ALA A 17 5.72 -18.37 1.25
N ALA A 18 6.25 -17.71 2.29
CA ALA A 18 5.59 -16.58 2.93
C ALA A 18 5.70 -15.30 2.06
N LEU A 19 4.57 -14.65 1.83
CA LEU A 19 4.50 -13.37 1.13
C LEU A 19 4.41 -12.24 2.14
N SER A 20 5.24 -11.20 2.01
CA SER A 20 5.03 -9.98 2.79
C SER A 20 3.74 -9.30 2.37
N VAL A 21 3.04 -8.66 3.30
CA VAL A 21 1.81 -7.90 3.01
C VAL A 21 2.04 -6.82 1.95
N ARG A 22 3.25 -6.23 1.89
CA ARG A 22 3.66 -5.29 0.84
C ARG A 22 3.66 -5.93 -0.55
N THR A 23 4.18 -7.16 -0.64
CA THR A 23 4.18 -7.93 -1.89
C THR A 23 2.74 -8.23 -2.32
N VAL A 24 1.88 -8.60 -1.38
CA VAL A 24 0.45 -8.85 -1.65
C VAL A 24 -0.22 -7.57 -2.17
N PHE A 25 -0.01 -6.43 -1.49
CA PHE A 25 -0.53 -5.13 -1.94
C PHE A 25 -0.07 -4.79 -3.37
N ALA A 26 1.25 -4.86 -3.62
CA ALA A 26 1.79 -4.55 -4.94
C ALA A 26 1.18 -5.43 -6.04
N ARG A 27 1.11 -6.75 -5.81
CA ARG A 27 0.51 -7.70 -6.76
C ARG A 27 -1.00 -7.49 -6.93
N ALA A 28 -1.72 -7.17 -5.86
CA ALA A 28 -3.16 -6.89 -5.93
C ALA A 28 -3.48 -5.61 -6.72
N CYS A 29 -2.55 -4.66 -6.80
CA CYS A 29 -2.66 -3.48 -7.67
C CYS A 29 -2.44 -3.81 -9.16
N GLU A 30 -1.88 -4.96 -9.51
CA GLU A 30 -1.60 -5.33 -10.90
C GLU A 30 -2.84 -5.94 -11.58
N PRO A 31 -3.05 -5.67 -12.89
CA PRO A 31 -4.27 -6.11 -13.60
C PRO A 31 -4.44 -7.63 -13.66
N GLU A 32 -3.35 -8.39 -13.74
CA GLU A 32 -3.35 -9.81 -14.09
C GLU A 32 -3.12 -10.76 -12.89
N CYS A 33 -3.41 -10.31 -11.67
CA CYS A 33 -3.17 -11.09 -10.46
C CYS A 33 -4.32 -12.06 -10.14
N ALA A 34 -4.62 -13.00 -11.04
CA ALA A 34 -5.76 -13.91 -10.91
C ALA A 34 -5.58 -15.02 -9.86
N SER A 35 -4.35 -15.47 -9.60
CA SER A 35 -4.07 -16.58 -8.67
C SER A 35 -3.92 -16.18 -7.21
N LEU A 36 -3.69 -14.89 -6.92
CA LEU A 36 -3.44 -14.42 -5.57
C LEU A 36 -4.61 -14.63 -4.60
N PRO A 37 -5.88 -14.38 -4.99
CA PRO A 37 -7.00 -14.57 -4.08
C PRO A 37 -7.21 -16.03 -3.66
N ASP A 38 -7.00 -16.97 -4.56
CA ASP A 38 -7.11 -18.41 -4.24
C ASP A 38 -6.00 -18.86 -3.30
N ALA A 39 -4.76 -18.41 -3.56
CA ALA A 39 -3.62 -18.69 -2.69
C ALA A 39 -3.77 -18.11 -1.27
N LEU A 40 -4.49 -17.00 -1.12
CA LEU A 40 -4.70 -16.32 0.16
C LEU A 40 -6.09 -16.56 0.77
N ARG A 41 -6.89 -17.47 0.24
CA ARG A 41 -8.27 -17.72 0.71
C ARG A 41 -8.33 -18.03 2.20
N SER A 42 -7.44 -18.88 2.71
CA SER A 42 -7.38 -19.22 4.14
C SER A 42 -7.03 -18.01 5.01
N GLU A 43 -6.10 -17.18 4.56
CA GLU A 43 -5.71 -15.97 5.25
C GLU A 43 -6.85 -14.93 5.27
N ILE A 44 -7.57 -14.76 4.15
CA ILE A 44 -8.75 -13.89 4.08
C ILE A 44 -9.83 -14.36 5.06
N VAL A 45 -10.13 -15.65 5.08
CA VAL A 45 -11.12 -16.20 6.01
C VAL A 45 -10.69 -16.01 7.45
N ALA A 46 -9.42 -16.24 7.77
CA ALA A 46 -8.87 -16.05 9.11
C ALA A 46 -8.94 -14.57 9.54
N GLU A 47 -8.64 -13.64 8.62
CA GLU A 47 -8.75 -12.20 8.87
C GLU A 47 -10.20 -11.78 9.14
N LEU A 48 -11.14 -12.19 8.30
CA LEU A 48 -12.55 -11.87 8.49
C LEU A 48 -13.11 -12.46 9.80
N SER A 49 -12.65 -13.65 10.19
CA SER A 49 -13.09 -14.31 11.44
C SER A 49 -12.54 -13.67 12.70
N ARG A 50 -11.40 -12.99 12.63
CA ARG A 50 -10.85 -12.26 13.80
C ARG A 50 -11.74 -11.12 14.29
N ALA A 51 -12.56 -10.58 13.40
CA ALA A 51 -13.46 -9.47 13.71
C ALA A 51 -14.86 -9.93 14.22
N ASP A 52 -15.09 -11.24 14.36
CA ASP A 52 -16.35 -11.75 14.88
C ASP A 52 -16.58 -11.24 16.31
N GLY A 53 -17.70 -10.48 16.49
CA GLY A 53 -18.06 -9.85 17.77
C GLY A 53 -17.66 -8.37 17.92
N GLY A 54 -16.99 -7.78 16.93
CA GLY A 54 -16.71 -6.34 16.90
C GLY A 54 -17.97 -5.48 16.70
N PRO A 55 -17.86 -4.16 16.98
CA PRO A 55 -18.95 -3.22 16.71
C PRO A 55 -19.35 -3.23 15.22
N ARG A 56 -20.67 -3.23 14.97
CA ARG A 56 -21.27 -3.28 13.63
C ARG A 56 -22.13 -2.06 13.36
N ASP A 57 -21.94 -1.03 14.18
CA ASP A 57 -22.76 0.18 14.17
C ASP A 57 -21.97 1.36 13.58
N ALA A 58 -22.58 2.05 12.63
CA ALA A 58 -22.05 3.26 12.01
C ALA A 58 -21.78 4.38 13.04
N ALA A 59 -22.63 4.50 14.07
CA ALA A 59 -22.44 5.50 15.13
C ALA A 59 -21.13 5.24 15.90
N ALA A 60 -20.81 3.98 16.19
CA ALA A 60 -19.55 3.62 16.87
C ALA A 60 -18.31 3.97 16.02
N VAL A 61 -18.37 3.82 14.70
CA VAL A 61 -17.27 4.22 13.80
C VAL A 61 -17.09 5.74 13.79
N SER A 62 -18.18 6.50 13.69
CA SER A 62 -18.15 7.96 13.65
C SER A 62 -17.64 8.55 14.98
N GLU A 63 -18.09 8.01 16.12
CA GLU A 63 -17.63 8.40 17.45
C GLU A 63 -16.13 8.08 17.64
N TRP A 64 -15.74 6.87 17.28
CA TRP A 64 -14.33 6.49 17.32
C TRP A 64 -13.46 7.40 16.43
N ALA A 65 -13.89 7.69 15.19
CA ALA A 65 -13.14 8.53 14.28
C ALA A 65 -12.98 9.95 14.83
N ALA A 66 -14.02 10.51 15.46
CA ALA A 66 -13.95 11.81 16.13
C ALA A 66 -12.93 11.79 17.28
N ALA A 67 -12.97 10.76 18.14
CA ALA A 67 -12.03 10.62 19.24
C ALA A 67 -10.58 10.47 18.74
N GLN A 68 -10.36 9.74 17.64
CA GLN A 68 -9.02 9.64 17.06
C GLN A 68 -8.53 10.97 16.46
N ARG A 69 -9.40 11.76 15.80
CA ARG A 69 -9.02 13.09 15.31
C ARG A 69 -8.57 14.00 16.46
N GLU A 70 -9.27 14.00 17.59
CA GLU A 70 -8.85 14.75 18.78
C GLU A 70 -7.49 14.26 19.32
N ARG A 71 -7.29 12.93 19.36
CA ARG A 71 -6.03 12.31 19.80
C ARG A 71 -4.85 12.74 18.90
N PHE A 72 -5.01 12.69 17.59
CA PHE A 72 -3.98 13.15 16.65
C PHE A 72 -3.78 14.66 16.72
N ALA A 73 -4.83 15.46 16.85
CA ALA A 73 -4.71 16.91 17.00
C ALA A 73 -3.85 17.28 18.22
N ALA A 74 -4.02 16.60 19.36
CA ALA A 74 -3.20 16.79 20.54
C ALA A 74 -1.73 16.42 20.29
N LEU A 75 -1.47 15.31 19.60
CA LEU A 75 -0.12 14.88 19.23
C LEU A 75 0.57 15.93 18.33
N PHE A 76 -0.14 16.42 17.32
CA PHE A 76 0.38 17.44 16.43
C PHE A 76 0.63 18.79 17.15
N ALA A 77 -0.23 19.18 18.10
CA ALA A 77 -0.02 20.37 18.91
C ALA A 77 1.26 20.25 19.79
N THR A 78 1.51 19.06 20.33
CA THR A 78 2.74 18.76 21.06
C THR A 78 3.95 18.87 20.12
N ALA A 79 3.87 18.27 18.94
CA ALA A 79 4.94 18.34 17.94
C ALA A 79 5.23 19.76 17.44
N ASP A 80 4.21 20.64 17.39
CA ASP A 80 4.41 22.08 17.09
C ASP A 80 5.27 22.75 18.17
N SER A 81 4.96 22.49 19.44
CA SER A 81 5.74 23.07 20.56
C SER A 81 7.18 22.57 20.59
N GLU A 82 7.43 21.37 20.07
CA GLU A 82 8.76 20.75 19.96
C GLU A 82 9.47 21.09 18.63
N GLY A 83 8.80 21.79 17.70
CA GLY A 83 9.36 22.16 16.40
C GLY A 83 9.55 21.00 15.44
N CYS A 84 8.79 19.89 15.60
CA CYS A 84 8.90 18.69 14.77
C CYS A 84 7.61 18.33 13.99
N ALA A 85 6.61 19.21 13.98
CA ALA A 85 5.33 18.93 13.32
C ALA A 85 5.45 18.59 11.84
N ASP A 86 6.38 19.18 11.10
CA ASP A 86 6.62 18.87 9.68
C ASP A 86 7.04 17.42 9.46
N VAL A 87 7.68 16.79 10.43
CA VAL A 87 8.03 15.37 10.40
C VAL A 87 6.76 14.54 10.50
N LEU A 88 5.90 14.86 11.46
CA LEU A 88 4.64 14.15 11.67
C LEU A 88 3.72 14.30 10.45
N VAL A 89 3.66 15.49 9.84
CA VAL A 89 2.90 15.73 8.60
C VAL A 89 3.32 14.77 7.49
N ARG A 90 4.63 14.68 7.25
CA ARG A 90 5.15 13.79 6.19
C ARG A 90 4.90 12.31 6.50
N ARG A 91 5.09 11.90 7.76
CA ARG A 91 4.84 10.51 8.19
C ARG A 91 3.38 10.13 8.15
N ALA A 92 2.49 10.97 8.66
CA ALA A 92 1.05 10.75 8.60
C ALA A 92 0.57 10.58 7.14
N ALA A 93 1.05 11.47 6.24
CA ALA A 93 0.73 11.34 4.83
C ALA A 93 1.28 10.05 4.21
N LEU A 94 2.48 9.61 4.58
CA LEU A 94 3.02 8.34 4.09
C LEU A 94 2.28 7.13 4.65
N ALA A 95 1.96 7.11 5.94
CA ALA A 95 1.24 6.02 6.59
C ALA A 95 -0.17 5.82 6.00
N CYS A 96 -0.85 6.89 5.61
CA CYS A 96 -2.15 6.82 4.95
C CYS A 96 -2.07 6.43 3.46
N ALA A 97 -0.89 6.57 2.81
CA ALA A 97 -0.76 6.46 1.36
C ALA A 97 -1.24 5.13 0.77
N PRO A 98 -0.95 3.94 1.33
CA PRO A 98 -1.40 2.69 0.74
C PRO A 98 -2.92 2.59 0.64
N LEU A 99 -3.66 3.01 1.67
CA LEU A 99 -5.11 2.97 1.68
C LEU A 99 -5.72 4.09 0.83
N ALA A 100 -5.26 5.31 1.02
CA ALA A 100 -5.83 6.49 0.35
C ALA A 100 -5.60 6.50 -1.17
N SER A 101 -4.45 6.00 -1.63
CA SER A 101 -4.13 5.94 -3.07
C SER A 101 -5.00 4.97 -3.86
N VAL A 102 -5.57 3.95 -3.19
CA VAL A 102 -6.43 2.93 -3.81
C VAL A 102 -7.88 3.00 -3.30
N SER A 103 -8.25 4.10 -2.64
CA SER A 103 -9.60 4.28 -2.08
C SER A 103 -10.67 4.08 -3.16
N GLY A 104 -11.63 3.17 -2.89
CA GLY A 104 -12.69 2.80 -3.80
C GLY A 104 -12.31 1.78 -4.89
N ALA A 105 -11.01 1.49 -5.09
CA ALA A 105 -10.58 0.56 -6.15
C ALA A 105 -11.10 -0.87 -5.95
N TRP A 106 -11.42 -1.28 -4.74
CA TRP A 106 -12.06 -2.57 -4.44
C TRP A 106 -13.48 -2.72 -5.01
N LEU A 107 -14.15 -1.63 -5.40
CA LEU A 107 -15.46 -1.66 -6.05
C LEU A 107 -15.38 -1.95 -7.55
N GLN A 108 -14.21 -1.77 -8.18
CA GLN A 108 -14.03 -1.83 -9.63
C GLN A 108 -14.48 -3.16 -10.23
N TRP A 109 -14.19 -4.28 -9.56
CA TRP A 109 -14.41 -5.62 -10.09
C TRP A 109 -15.78 -6.22 -9.73
N MET A 110 -16.65 -5.46 -9.06
CA MET A 110 -17.98 -5.92 -8.66
C MET A 110 -19.01 -5.91 -9.80
N SER A 111 -18.67 -5.30 -10.94
CA SER A 111 -19.51 -5.29 -12.14
C SER A 111 -18.96 -6.27 -13.17
N GLU A 112 -19.80 -7.20 -13.57
CA GLU A 112 -19.55 -8.19 -14.62
C GLU A 112 -20.69 -8.14 -15.65
N PRO A 113 -20.48 -8.62 -16.91
CA PRO A 113 -21.55 -8.62 -17.92
C PRO A 113 -22.83 -9.32 -17.47
N GLY A 114 -22.72 -10.30 -16.55
CA GLY A 114 -23.84 -11.06 -16.05
C GLY A 114 -24.68 -10.39 -14.96
N ASN A 115 -24.15 -9.31 -14.34
CA ASN A 115 -24.81 -8.62 -13.24
C ASN A 115 -24.89 -7.09 -13.45
N ALA A 116 -24.47 -6.58 -14.60
CA ALA A 116 -24.35 -5.15 -14.86
C ALA A 116 -25.69 -4.39 -14.74
N GLU A 117 -26.81 -5.06 -14.96
CA GLU A 117 -28.17 -4.49 -14.90
C GLU A 117 -28.81 -4.61 -13.48
N GLU A 118 -28.15 -5.29 -12.54
CA GLU A 118 -28.66 -5.40 -11.17
C GLU A 118 -28.62 -4.04 -10.46
N ALA A 119 -29.69 -3.72 -9.71
CA ALA A 119 -29.79 -2.48 -8.95
C ALA A 119 -28.60 -2.29 -7.97
N VAL A 120 -28.14 -3.37 -7.34
CA VAL A 120 -26.98 -3.39 -6.45
C VAL A 120 -25.71 -3.01 -7.21
N THR A 121 -25.47 -3.64 -8.39
CA THR A 121 -24.30 -3.35 -9.22
C THR A 121 -24.29 -1.91 -9.72
N MET A 122 -25.46 -1.38 -10.12
CA MET A 122 -25.57 0.04 -10.53
C MET A 122 -25.20 1.01 -9.40
N ARG A 123 -25.58 0.71 -8.16
CA ARG A 123 -25.17 1.52 -6.99
C ARG A 123 -23.67 1.42 -6.72
N VAL A 124 -23.08 0.23 -6.84
CA VAL A 124 -21.63 0.04 -6.75
C VAL A 124 -20.90 0.89 -7.78
N LEU A 125 -21.36 0.85 -9.05
CA LEU A 125 -20.77 1.63 -10.13
C LEU A 125 -20.91 3.14 -9.90
N ALA A 126 -22.01 3.61 -9.32
CA ALA A 126 -22.18 5.02 -9.00
C ALA A 126 -21.16 5.49 -7.94
N LEU A 127 -20.95 4.71 -6.86
CA LEU A 127 -19.94 4.99 -5.85
C LEU A 127 -18.53 4.96 -6.46
N TYR A 128 -18.21 3.91 -7.21
CA TYR A 128 -16.91 3.80 -7.89
C TYR A 128 -16.65 4.96 -8.85
N ALA A 129 -17.63 5.33 -9.67
CA ALA A 129 -17.52 6.48 -10.56
C ALA A 129 -17.19 7.77 -9.80
N GLY A 130 -17.80 7.98 -8.62
CA GLY A 130 -17.46 9.07 -7.72
C GLY A 130 -16.00 9.03 -7.28
N ASP A 131 -15.50 7.87 -6.85
CA ASP A 131 -14.14 7.70 -6.34
C ASP A 131 -13.07 7.93 -7.43
N VAL A 132 -13.33 7.53 -8.69
CA VAL A 132 -12.45 7.79 -9.82
C VAL A 132 -12.68 9.14 -10.49
N GLY A 133 -13.50 10.02 -9.90
CA GLY A 133 -13.69 11.40 -10.34
C GLY A 133 -14.72 11.57 -11.45
N ALA A 134 -15.62 10.63 -11.68
CA ALA A 134 -16.74 10.71 -12.65
C ALA A 134 -16.31 11.22 -14.03
N GLY A 135 -15.21 10.70 -14.56
CA GLY A 135 -14.64 11.12 -15.85
C GLY A 135 -13.64 12.28 -15.78
N HIS A 136 -13.36 12.81 -14.59
CA HIS A 136 -12.34 13.83 -14.36
C HIS A 136 -11.13 13.23 -13.61
N PRO A 137 -10.07 12.77 -14.29
CA PRO A 137 -8.95 12.05 -13.65
C PRO A 137 -8.32 12.79 -12.47
N ARG A 138 -8.25 14.13 -12.53
CA ARG A 138 -7.69 14.95 -11.43
C ARG A 138 -8.59 15.01 -10.20
N ALA A 139 -9.87 14.67 -10.34
CA ALA A 139 -10.83 14.63 -9.24
C ALA A 139 -10.93 13.22 -8.63
N SER A 140 -10.16 12.22 -9.11
CA SER A 140 -10.08 10.92 -8.48
C SER A 140 -9.39 11.01 -7.12
N ARG A 141 -9.81 10.18 -6.15
CA ARG A 141 -9.23 10.14 -4.80
C ARG A 141 -7.73 9.85 -4.87
N GLY A 142 -7.32 8.85 -5.64
CA GLY A 142 -5.91 8.49 -5.81
C GLY A 142 -5.08 9.64 -6.40
N SER A 143 -5.59 10.37 -7.41
CA SER A 143 -4.88 11.52 -7.97
C SER A 143 -4.79 12.70 -6.99
N ALA A 144 -5.86 12.96 -6.22
CA ALA A 144 -5.84 13.96 -5.17
C ALA A 144 -4.82 13.62 -4.09
N TYR A 145 -4.73 12.33 -3.71
CA TYR A 145 -3.74 11.88 -2.75
C TYR A 145 -2.31 11.98 -3.29
N LEU A 146 -2.06 11.60 -4.52
CA LEU A 146 -0.77 11.81 -5.17
C LEU A 146 -0.36 13.29 -5.17
N SER A 147 -1.31 14.20 -5.41
CA SER A 147 -1.06 15.64 -5.34
C SER A 147 -0.67 16.09 -3.94
N LEU A 148 -1.28 15.54 -2.87
CA LEU A 148 -0.87 15.77 -1.48
C LEU A 148 0.58 15.30 -1.26
N LEU A 149 0.93 14.08 -1.65
CA LEU A 149 2.29 13.56 -1.48
C LEU A 149 3.33 14.38 -2.25
N GLN A 150 2.98 14.87 -3.44
CA GLN A 150 3.83 15.76 -4.24
C GLN A 150 4.01 17.13 -3.56
N HIS A 151 2.93 17.71 -3.03
CA HIS A 151 2.98 18.96 -2.26
C HIS A 151 3.91 18.85 -1.06
N LEU A 152 3.84 17.73 -0.33
CA LEU A 152 4.70 17.44 0.83
C LEU A 152 6.11 16.95 0.43
N ARG A 153 6.40 16.79 -0.87
CA ARG A 153 7.69 16.31 -1.42
C ARG A 153 8.09 14.92 -0.92
N VAL A 154 7.11 14.04 -0.70
CA VAL A 154 7.35 12.66 -0.25
C VAL A 154 6.91 11.59 -1.27
N ALA A 155 6.56 11.99 -2.48
CA ALA A 155 5.98 11.14 -3.54
C ALA A 155 6.98 10.25 -4.30
N VAL A 156 8.14 9.90 -3.75
CA VAL A 156 9.22 9.19 -4.46
C VAL A 156 8.75 7.85 -5.03
N HIS A 157 7.92 7.12 -4.30
CA HIS A 157 7.38 5.81 -4.68
C HIS A 157 5.85 5.82 -4.84
N ALA A 158 5.24 6.99 -5.06
CA ALA A 158 3.79 7.12 -4.99
C ALA A 158 3.06 6.75 -6.29
N HIS A 159 3.75 6.58 -7.41
CA HIS A 159 3.10 6.28 -8.70
C HIS A 159 3.93 5.31 -9.56
N PRO A 160 3.31 4.22 -10.06
CA PRO A 160 1.97 3.73 -9.71
C PRO A 160 1.86 3.31 -8.23
N ALA A 161 0.62 3.21 -7.70
CA ALA A 161 0.38 2.91 -6.29
C ALA A 161 1.09 1.63 -5.79
N SER A 162 1.27 0.63 -6.66
CA SER A 162 2.02 -0.60 -6.34
C SER A 162 3.46 -0.34 -5.89
N GLN A 163 4.09 0.77 -6.31
CA GLN A 163 5.46 1.13 -5.91
C GLN A 163 5.55 1.61 -4.46
N LEU A 164 4.44 2.02 -3.83
CA LEU A 164 4.43 2.33 -2.40
C LEU A 164 4.98 1.17 -1.55
N ALA A 165 4.80 -0.07 -2.00
CA ALA A 165 5.36 -1.26 -1.35
C ALA A 165 6.89 -1.23 -1.21
N GLN A 166 7.59 -0.42 -2.00
CA GLN A 166 9.04 -0.24 -1.95
C GLN A 166 9.48 0.84 -0.97
N ASP A 167 8.54 1.70 -0.52
CA ASP A 167 8.85 2.79 0.41
C ASP A 167 8.97 2.27 1.84
N ARG A 168 10.20 2.16 2.33
CA ARG A 168 10.50 1.62 3.66
C ARG A 168 10.08 2.52 4.81
N ARG A 169 9.72 3.77 4.53
CA ARG A 169 9.21 4.72 5.53
C ARG A 169 7.76 4.42 5.93
N ILE A 170 7.07 3.57 5.17
CA ILE A 170 5.69 3.16 5.44
C ILE A 170 5.74 1.84 6.19
N ALA A 171 5.07 1.72 7.32
CA ALA A 171 4.99 0.48 8.08
C ALA A 171 4.13 -0.59 7.36
N ASP A 172 4.41 -1.87 7.59
CA ASP A 172 3.71 -2.99 6.94
C ASP A 172 2.20 -2.98 7.25
N ARG A 173 1.80 -2.56 8.44
CA ARG A 173 0.39 -2.44 8.83
C ARG A 173 -0.41 -1.54 7.89
N SER A 174 0.19 -0.47 7.36
CA SER A 174 -0.48 0.42 6.41
C SER A 174 -0.89 -0.27 5.10
N PHE A 175 -0.27 -1.40 4.78
CA PHE A 175 -0.61 -2.19 3.60
C PHE A 175 -1.67 -3.28 3.86
N SER A 176 -1.94 -3.65 5.13
CA SER A 176 -2.79 -4.80 5.45
C SER A 176 -4.21 -4.64 4.93
N LEU A 177 -4.92 -3.60 5.35
CA LEU A 177 -6.30 -3.37 4.94
C LEU A 177 -6.44 -3.24 3.41
N PRO A 178 -5.69 -2.37 2.70
CA PRO A 178 -5.82 -2.27 1.26
C PRO A 178 -5.37 -3.53 0.51
N ALA A 179 -4.39 -4.30 1.00
CA ALA A 179 -3.98 -5.56 0.38
C ALA A 179 -5.11 -6.59 0.39
N PHE A 180 -5.76 -6.78 1.55
CA PHE A 180 -6.89 -7.70 1.65
C PHE A 180 -8.11 -7.21 0.88
N ALA A 181 -8.45 -5.91 0.96
CA ALA A 181 -9.56 -5.32 0.22
C ALA A 181 -9.42 -5.53 -1.30
N LEU A 182 -8.24 -5.22 -1.86
CA LEU A 182 -7.95 -5.42 -3.28
C LEU A 182 -7.91 -6.91 -3.66
N THR A 183 -7.41 -7.77 -2.78
CA THR A 183 -7.37 -9.22 -3.04
C THR A 183 -8.78 -9.81 -3.06
N MET A 184 -9.63 -9.49 -2.08
CA MET A 184 -11.05 -9.92 -2.06
C MET A 184 -11.80 -9.42 -3.29
N SER A 185 -11.52 -8.22 -3.77
CA SER A 185 -12.19 -7.63 -4.94
C SER A 185 -11.99 -8.43 -6.23
N ARG A 186 -10.96 -9.28 -6.30
CA ARG A 186 -10.71 -10.16 -7.45
C ARG A 186 -11.63 -11.38 -7.48
N HIS A 187 -12.32 -11.69 -6.37
CA HIS A 187 -13.38 -12.71 -6.27
C HIS A 187 -14.68 -12.07 -5.76
N PRO A 188 -15.27 -11.13 -6.54
CA PRO A 188 -16.41 -10.35 -6.07
C PRO A 188 -17.62 -11.22 -5.72
N ASN A 189 -17.81 -12.35 -6.41
CA ASN A 189 -18.92 -13.25 -6.11
C ASN A 189 -18.78 -13.97 -4.76
N ALA A 190 -17.55 -14.17 -4.29
CA ALA A 190 -17.29 -14.80 -2.99
C ALA A 190 -17.34 -13.80 -1.82
N TYR A 191 -16.97 -12.54 -2.06
CA TYR A 191 -16.78 -11.54 -1.00
C TYR A 191 -17.60 -10.25 -1.22
N ARG A 192 -18.68 -10.32 -2.02
CA ARG A 192 -19.47 -9.12 -2.39
C ARG A 192 -20.02 -8.39 -1.17
N GLY A 193 -20.57 -9.12 -0.20
CA GLY A 193 -21.09 -8.55 1.03
C GLY A 193 -19.99 -7.92 1.88
N GLU A 194 -18.88 -8.61 2.05
CA GLU A 194 -17.74 -8.14 2.84
C GLU A 194 -17.10 -6.88 2.23
N ILE A 195 -17.01 -6.79 0.90
CA ILE A 195 -16.52 -5.60 0.20
C ILE A 195 -17.46 -4.41 0.40
N ILE A 196 -18.79 -4.62 0.32
CA ILE A 196 -19.79 -3.60 0.56
C ILE A 196 -19.69 -3.10 2.02
N GLY A 197 -19.56 -4.02 2.98
CA GLY A 197 -19.43 -3.69 4.39
C GLY A 197 -18.16 -2.90 4.70
N LEU A 198 -17.04 -3.32 4.13
CA LEU A 198 -15.75 -2.61 4.21
C LEU A 198 -15.87 -1.19 3.65
N ASP A 199 -16.42 -1.03 2.45
CA ASP A 199 -16.58 0.29 1.81
C ASP A 199 -17.45 1.22 2.65
N LEU A 200 -18.57 0.69 3.19
CA LEU A 200 -19.42 1.43 4.11
C LEU A 200 -18.65 1.90 5.36
N CYS A 201 -17.89 1.00 6.00
CA CYS A 201 -17.12 1.34 7.19
C CYS A 201 -16.12 2.49 6.93
N LEU A 202 -15.40 2.44 5.81
CA LEU A 202 -14.43 3.49 5.45
C LEU A 202 -15.11 4.82 5.15
N ARG A 203 -16.32 4.82 4.56
CA ARG A 203 -17.09 6.05 4.33
C ARG A 203 -17.64 6.61 5.62
N GLU A 204 -18.09 5.78 6.56
CA GLU A 204 -18.51 6.21 7.90
C GLU A 204 -17.36 6.81 8.71
N ALA A 205 -16.16 6.31 8.56
CA ALA A 205 -14.97 6.89 9.19
C ALA A 205 -14.57 8.25 8.57
N GLY A 206 -14.89 8.47 7.29
CA GLY A 206 -14.57 9.70 6.56
C GLY A 206 -13.07 9.88 6.32
N LEU A 207 -12.60 11.13 6.40
CA LEU A 207 -11.18 11.43 6.29
C LEU A 207 -10.39 10.65 7.35
N LEU A 208 -9.31 9.97 6.92
CA LEU A 208 -8.48 9.18 7.83
C LEU A 208 -7.94 10.06 8.98
N PRO A 209 -8.11 9.67 10.25
CA PRO A 209 -7.80 10.53 11.40
C PRO A 209 -6.40 11.16 11.41
N PRO A 210 -5.32 10.48 10.97
CA PRO A 210 -3.99 11.10 10.91
C PRO A 210 -3.90 12.28 9.93
N LEU A 211 -4.78 12.33 8.91
CA LEU A 211 -4.78 13.40 7.91
C LEU A 211 -5.41 14.70 8.40
N ASP A 212 -6.17 14.67 9.49
CA ASP A 212 -6.77 15.86 10.08
C ASP A 212 -5.69 16.88 10.51
N GLY A 213 -4.63 16.41 11.16
CA GLY A 213 -3.48 17.24 11.51
C GLY A 213 -2.69 17.76 10.30
N VAL A 214 -2.68 17.00 9.19
CA VAL A 214 -2.09 17.43 7.92
C VAL A 214 -2.95 18.51 7.28
N GLN A 215 -4.28 18.33 7.24
CA GLN A 215 -5.24 19.29 6.71
C GLN A 215 -5.17 20.63 7.46
N ALA A 216 -5.10 20.59 8.77
CA ALA A 216 -5.01 21.80 9.60
C ALA A 216 -3.78 22.66 9.24
N ARG A 217 -2.67 22.06 8.80
CA ARG A 217 -1.43 22.75 8.43
C ARG A 217 -1.33 23.08 6.95
N HIS A 218 -2.00 22.34 6.11
CA HIS A 218 -2.05 22.50 4.66
C HIS A 218 -3.48 22.63 4.15
N PRO A 219 -4.26 23.62 4.64
CA PRO A 219 -5.69 23.74 4.28
C PRO A 219 -5.91 24.16 2.81
N HIS A 220 -4.87 24.70 2.17
CA HIS A 220 -4.97 25.25 0.81
C HIS A 220 -4.10 24.50 -0.19
N GLY A 221 -4.52 24.49 -1.45
CA GLY A 221 -3.76 23.87 -2.55
C GLY A 221 -3.93 22.36 -2.68
N ILE A 222 -4.75 21.75 -1.82
CA ILE A 222 -5.05 20.32 -1.80
C ILE A 222 -6.57 20.13 -1.89
N GLY A 223 -7.01 19.19 -2.70
CA GLY A 223 -8.43 18.86 -2.84
C GLY A 223 -8.93 17.96 -1.70
N TRP A 224 -9.03 18.51 -0.49
CA TRP A 224 -9.43 17.75 0.70
C TRP A 224 -10.79 17.06 0.56
N ASP A 225 -11.76 17.71 -0.08
CA ASP A 225 -13.06 17.12 -0.37
C ASP A 225 -12.96 15.87 -1.24
N ALA A 226 -11.93 15.80 -2.10
CA ALA A 226 -11.66 14.61 -2.89
C ALA A 226 -11.02 13.49 -2.07
N LEU A 227 -10.35 13.79 -0.96
CA LEU A 227 -9.70 12.81 -0.08
C LEU A 227 -10.65 12.19 0.93
N ASP A 228 -11.73 12.88 1.28
CA ASP A 228 -12.72 12.38 2.22
C ASP A 228 -13.73 11.46 1.51
N PRO A 229 -13.74 10.14 1.82
CA PRO A 229 -14.65 9.19 1.18
C PRO A 229 -16.11 9.35 1.60
N SER A 230 -16.42 10.14 2.63
CA SER A 230 -17.77 10.37 3.11
C SER A 230 -18.53 11.41 2.29
N LEU A 231 -17.81 12.35 1.66
CA LEU A 231 -18.40 13.50 1.02
C LEU A 231 -19.03 13.17 -0.34
N ALA A 232 -20.11 13.88 -0.66
CA ALA A 232 -20.75 13.85 -1.96
C ALA A 232 -19.76 14.36 -3.05
N ARG A 233 -19.84 13.75 -4.24
CA ARG A 233 -18.99 14.15 -5.38
C ARG A 233 -19.63 15.25 -6.24
N THR A 234 -20.92 15.48 -6.06
CA THR A 234 -21.66 16.56 -6.71
C THR A 234 -22.31 17.45 -5.64
N PRO A 235 -22.36 18.78 -5.81
CA PRO A 235 -22.87 19.70 -4.79
C PRO A 235 -24.29 19.40 -4.31
N ASP A 236 -25.13 18.90 -5.23
CA ASP A 236 -26.55 18.60 -4.97
C ASP A 236 -26.83 17.09 -4.85
N GLY A 237 -25.79 16.24 -4.84
CA GLY A 237 -25.93 14.79 -4.71
C GLY A 237 -26.08 14.32 -3.27
N PRO A 238 -26.59 13.09 -3.05
CA PRO A 238 -26.56 12.46 -1.75
C PRO A 238 -25.10 12.31 -1.28
N SER A 239 -24.88 12.24 0.04
CA SER A 239 -23.57 11.95 0.57
C SER A 239 -23.12 10.55 0.12
N ALA A 240 -21.82 10.35 -0.06
CA ALA A 240 -21.31 9.03 -0.44
C ALA A 240 -21.57 7.98 0.65
N VAL A 241 -21.73 8.41 1.91
CA VAL A 241 -22.14 7.56 3.03
C VAL A 241 -23.58 7.09 2.85
N ASP A 242 -24.52 8.00 2.50
CA ASP A 242 -25.92 7.64 2.31
C ASP A 242 -26.09 6.67 1.13
N ASP A 243 -25.35 6.88 0.05
CA ASP A 243 -25.32 5.95 -1.08
C ASP A 243 -24.75 4.58 -0.68
N ALA A 244 -23.71 4.52 0.15
CA ALA A 244 -23.14 3.26 0.64
C ALA A 244 -24.09 2.55 1.60
N ARG A 245 -24.81 3.30 2.49
CA ARG A 245 -25.87 2.74 3.35
C ARG A 245 -27.01 2.15 2.52
N ALA A 246 -27.44 2.88 1.48
CA ALA A 246 -28.47 2.41 0.57
C ALA A 246 -28.03 1.20 -0.23
N LEU A 247 -26.75 1.11 -0.62
CA LEU A 247 -26.16 -0.07 -1.26
C LEU A 247 -26.16 -1.27 -0.33
N ALA A 248 -25.70 -1.12 0.92
CA ALA A 248 -25.66 -2.19 1.90
C ALA A 248 -27.06 -2.74 2.20
N ALA A 249 -28.04 -1.85 2.37
CA ALA A 249 -29.45 -2.23 2.58
C ALA A 249 -30.02 -2.99 1.37
N ALA A 250 -29.83 -2.49 0.16
CA ALA A 250 -30.29 -3.15 -1.07
C ALA A 250 -29.65 -4.53 -1.27
N PHE A 251 -28.39 -4.68 -0.94
CA PHE A 251 -27.71 -5.97 -1.01
C PHE A 251 -28.23 -6.94 0.05
N ALA A 252 -28.41 -6.50 1.30
CA ALA A 252 -28.95 -7.33 2.36
C ALA A 252 -30.38 -7.80 2.04
N GLU A 253 -31.21 -6.94 1.43
CA GLU A 253 -32.56 -7.30 0.97
C GLU A 253 -32.51 -8.35 -0.14
N SER A 254 -31.65 -8.17 -1.14
CA SER A 254 -31.56 -9.07 -2.30
C SER A 254 -30.93 -10.43 -1.98
N ALA A 255 -29.94 -10.47 -1.09
CA ALA A 255 -29.19 -11.67 -0.73
C ALA A 255 -29.69 -12.35 0.57
N GLY A 256 -30.65 -11.72 1.27
CA GLY A 256 -31.24 -12.23 2.51
C GLY A 256 -30.27 -12.25 3.70
N ALA A 257 -30.57 -13.08 4.70
CA ALA A 257 -29.83 -13.10 5.96
C ALA A 257 -28.32 -13.39 5.79
N SER A 258 -27.93 -14.22 4.82
CA SER A 258 -26.52 -14.51 4.54
C SER A 258 -25.79 -13.31 3.96
N GLY A 259 -26.47 -12.54 3.11
CA GLY A 259 -25.93 -11.29 2.56
C GLY A 259 -25.77 -10.22 3.62
N ALA A 260 -26.77 -10.04 4.48
CA ALA A 260 -26.69 -9.12 5.62
C ALA A 260 -25.50 -9.48 6.54
N ALA A 261 -25.36 -10.75 6.91
CA ALA A 261 -24.26 -11.22 7.73
C ALA A 261 -22.87 -11.01 7.07
N ALA A 262 -22.79 -11.12 5.74
CA ALA A 262 -21.55 -10.85 5.00
C ALA A 262 -21.17 -9.35 5.04
N VAL A 263 -22.16 -8.45 4.87
CA VAL A 263 -21.95 -6.99 5.02
C VAL A 263 -21.48 -6.65 6.43
N GLU A 264 -22.17 -7.17 7.45
CA GLU A 264 -21.79 -6.95 8.85
C GLU A 264 -20.37 -7.45 9.16
N ARG A 265 -20.00 -8.61 8.64
CA ARG A 265 -18.65 -9.17 8.82
C ARG A 265 -17.58 -8.30 8.18
N GLY A 266 -17.79 -7.86 6.94
CA GLY A 266 -16.86 -6.97 6.24
C GLY A 266 -16.73 -5.60 6.92
N PHE A 267 -17.84 -5.06 7.42
CA PHE A 267 -17.85 -3.81 8.20
C PHE A 267 -17.04 -3.95 9.50
N ALA A 268 -17.33 -5.00 10.29
CA ALA A 268 -16.65 -5.24 11.56
C ALA A 268 -15.15 -5.48 11.36
N TRP A 269 -14.79 -6.25 10.32
CA TRP A 269 -13.39 -6.48 9.98
C TRP A 269 -12.66 -5.18 9.60
N ALA A 270 -13.24 -4.38 8.73
CA ALA A 270 -12.64 -3.11 8.31
C ALA A 270 -12.46 -2.17 9.49
N PHE A 271 -13.44 -2.12 10.41
CA PHE A 271 -13.35 -1.30 11.61
C PHE A 271 -12.25 -1.77 12.56
N ALA A 272 -12.13 -3.08 12.81
CA ALA A 272 -11.06 -3.64 13.64
C ALA A 272 -9.68 -3.35 13.04
N ALA A 273 -9.52 -3.59 11.72
CA ALA A 273 -8.27 -3.33 11.00
C ALA A 273 -7.89 -1.84 11.00
N LEU A 274 -8.89 -0.95 10.85
CA LEU A 274 -8.68 0.50 10.88
C LEU A 274 -8.24 0.99 12.26
N ARG A 275 -8.82 0.43 13.32
CA ARG A 275 -8.43 0.74 14.70
C ARG A 275 -7.00 0.33 14.99
N GLU A 276 -6.63 -0.92 14.70
CA GLU A 276 -5.27 -1.42 14.90
C GLU A 276 -4.24 -0.60 14.09
N TRP A 277 -4.56 -0.29 12.85
CA TRP A 277 -3.72 0.55 12.01
C TRP A 277 -3.55 1.95 12.60
N CYS A 278 -4.63 2.56 13.07
CA CYS A 278 -4.64 3.91 13.62
C CYS A 278 -3.79 4.00 14.89
N ASP A 279 -3.85 2.99 15.76
CA ASP A 279 -3.04 2.90 16.97
C ASP A 279 -1.55 2.75 16.62
N GLU A 280 -1.17 1.87 15.69
CA GLU A 280 0.22 1.74 15.23
C GLU A 280 0.75 3.03 14.60
N VAL A 281 -0.07 3.73 13.79
CA VAL A 281 0.31 5.04 13.21
C VAL A 281 0.51 6.08 14.31
N TYR A 282 -0.35 6.10 15.32
CA TYR A 282 -0.16 7.02 16.45
C TYR A 282 1.15 6.77 17.17
N ASP A 283 1.46 5.52 17.50
CA ASP A 283 2.69 5.13 18.20
C ASP A 283 3.93 5.47 17.35
N GLU A 284 3.87 5.27 16.02
CA GLU A 284 4.92 5.65 15.08
C GLU A 284 5.13 7.17 15.06
N LEU A 285 4.06 7.96 14.99
CA LEU A 285 4.15 9.42 14.97
C LEU A 285 4.66 9.96 16.30
N ASP A 286 4.25 9.39 17.43
CA ASP A 286 4.75 9.78 18.74
C ASP A 286 6.26 9.47 18.90
N ALA A 287 6.69 8.29 18.45
CA ALA A 287 8.10 7.92 18.43
C ALA A 287 8.94 8.84 17.52
N ALA A 288 8.37 9.28 16.38
CA ALA A 288 9.05 10.14 15.41
C ALA A 288 9.28 11.58 15.91
N ARG A 289 8.71 11.98 17.04
CA ARG A 289 9.04 13.24 17.71
C ARG A 289 10.49 13.24 18.20
N ASP A 290 11.02 12.07 18.59
CA ASP A 290 12.45 11.94 18.92
C ASP A 290 13.29 11.94 17.63
N PRO A 291 14.21 12.91 17.44
CA PRO A 291 15.06 12.95 16.25
C PRO A 291 15.94 11.71 16.05
N GLY A 292 16.20 10.96 17.12
CA GLY A 292 16.95 9.70 17.06
C GLY A 292 16.21 8.59 16.34
N PHE A 293 14.88 8.56 16.41
CA PHE A 293 14.06 7.62 15.68
C PHE A 293 14.22 7.82 14.16
N GLU A 294 14.05 9.06 13.67
CA GLU A 294 14.22 9.34 12.25
C GLU A 294 15.67 9.12 11.77
N MET A 295 16.64 9.46 12.61
CA MET A 295 18.04 9.20 12.28
C MET A 295 18.35 7.71 12.19
N ALA A 296 17.73 6.88 13.03
CA ALA A 296 17.87 5.42 12.98
C ALA A 296 17.31 4.86 11.66
N GLU A 297 16.12 5.29 11.25
CA GLU A 297 15.54 4.89 9.97
C GLU A 297 16.36 5.37 8.77
N LEU A 298 16.84 6.63 8.81
CA LEU A 298 17.70 7.16 7.76
C LEU A 298 18.94 6.30 7.58
N VAL A 299 19.63 5.97 8.68
CA VAL A 299 20.80 5.10 8.65
C VAL A 299 20.45 3.73 8.11
N GLN A 300 19.37 3.11 8.60
CA GLN A 300 18.95 1.78 8.15
C GLN A 300 18.61 1.76 6.66
N SER A 301 17.92 2.77 6.15
CA SER A 301 17.53 2.87 4.74
C SER A 301 18.74 3.04 3.82
N ARG A 302 19.75 3.83 4.23
CA ARG A 302 20.94 4.13 3.43
C ARG A 302 22.06 3.10 3.61
N ALA A 303 22.04 2.32 4.69
CA ALA A 303 23.11 1.40 5.07
C ALA A 303 23.51 0.41 3.96
N ARG A 304 22.52 -0.08 3.19
CA ARG A 304 22.77 -1.05 2.11
C ARG A 304 23.62 -0.45 0.99
N GLU A 305 23.28 0.74 0.52
CA GLU A 305 23.99 1.43 -0.54
C GLU A 305 25.31 1.98 -0.04
N ALA A 306 25.31 2.63 1.12
CA ALA A 306 26.48 3.26 1.70
C ALA A 306 27.59 2.25 2.03
N SER A 307 27.27 1.02 2.45
CA SER A 307 28.26 0.00 2.77
C SER A 307 29.16 -0.37 1.59
N ALA A 308 28.73 -0.18 0.35
CA ALA A 308 29.52 -0.47 -0.85
C ALA A 308 30.64 0.56 -1.10
N TYR A 309 30.53 1.76 -0.53
CA TYR A 309 31.44 2.89 -0.83
C TYR A 309 32.40 3.24 0.32
N HIS A 310 32.27 2.60 1.50
CA HIS A 310 32.98 3.01 2.72
C HIS A 310 33.92 1.94 3.28
N ASP A 311 34.73 1.32 2.42
CA ASP A 311 35.67 0.25 2.76
C ASP A 311 36.97 0.71 3.46
N ARG A 312 37.24 2.03 3.49
CA ARG A 312 38.52 2.58 3.99
C ARG A 312 38.36 3.61 5.13
N PHE A 313 37.13 3.84 5.56
CA PHE A 313 36.86 4.85 6.58
C PHE A 313 36.54 4.21 7.92
N ASN A 314 37.16 4.69 9.00
CA ASN A 314 36.95 4.19 10.35
C ASN A 314 36.16 5.17 11.20
N VAL A 315 35.20 4.64 11.95
CA VAL A 315 34.46 5.33 13.01
C VAL A 315 34.71 4.57 14.31
N GLN A 316 35.27 5.24 15.32
CA GLN A 316 35.58 4.64 16.62
C GLN A 316 36.40 3.34 16.52
N GLY A 317 37.41 3.32 15.64
CA GLY A 317 38.33 2.17 15.47
C GLY A 317 37.79 1.00 14.66
N ARG A 318 36.54 1.04 14.20
CA ARG A 318 35.91 0.02 13.35
C ARG A 318 35.62 0.59 11.96
N LEU A 319 35.71 -0.23 10.92
CA LEU A 319 35.41 0.18 9.55
C LEU A 319 33.94 0.64 9.42
N LEU A 320 33.72 1.73 8.73
CA LEU A 320 32.38 2.27 8.50
C LEU A 320 31.49 1.26 7.74
N LYS A 321 32.08 0.50 6.82
CA LYS A 321 31.39 -0.58 6.13
C LYS A 321 30.78 -1.61 7.11
N ASP A 322 31.54 -2.01 8.13
CA ASP A 322 31.09 -3.03 9.09
C ASP A 322 29.95 -2.48 9.99
N TRP A 323 30.05 -1.21 10.37
CA TRP A 323 28.98 -0.48 11.04
C TRP A 323 27.69 -0.43 10.20
N LEU A 324 27.82 -0.12 8.92
CA LEU A 324 26.67 -0.01 8.01
C LEU A 324 26.04 -1.38 7.69
N VAL A 325 26.83 -2.45 7.65
CA VAL A 325 26.29 -3.82 7.48
C VAL A 325 25.41 -4.20 8.68
N GLU A 326 25.86 -3.94 9.90
CA GLU A 326 25.10 -4.19 11.13
C GLU A 326 23.88 -3.29 11.23
N ALA A 327 24.04 -2.02 10.86
CA ALA A 327 22.96 -1.01 10.93
C ALA A 327 21.78 -1.31 9.99
N ARG A 328 21.89 -2.28 9.08
CA ARG A 328 20.74 -2.75 8.28
C ARG A 328 19.67 -3.40 9.15
N THR A 329 20.09 -4.00 10.27
CA THR A 329 19.22 -4.71 11.21
C THR A 329 19.07 -3.91 12.50
N ASP A 330 20.18 -3.40 13.05
CA ASP A 330 20.20 -2.58 14.25
C ASP A 330 21.09 -1.34 14.04
N PRO A 331 20.51 -0.16 13.82
CA PRO A 331 21.25 1.09 13.61
C PRO A 331 21.78 1.70 14.93
N ILE A 332 21.28 1.28 16.09
CA ILE A 332 21.54 1.94 17.39
C ILE A 332 23.02 1.94 17.78
N PRO A 333 23.76 0.81 17.68
CA PRO A 333 25.19 0.79 18.00
C PRO A 333 26.00 1.76 17.13
N PHE A 334 25.65 1.84 15.84
CA PHE A 334 26.30 2.77 14.91
C PHE A 334 26.01 4.23 15.26
N LEU A 335 24.74 4.56 15.61
CA LEU A 335 24.39 5.92 16.04
C LEU A 335 25.16 6.34 17.30
N GLY A 336 25.30 5.44 18.28
CA GLY A 336 26.12 5.67 19.45
C GLY A 336 27.60 5.93 19.12
N ALA A 337 28.17 5.13 18.21
CA ALA A 337 29.55 5.32 17.73
C ALA A 337 29.70 6.65 16.95
N LEU A 338 28.73 7.01 16.12
CA LEU A 338 28.71 8.24 15.33
C LEU A 338 28.59 9.47 16.23
N ALA A 339 27.68 9.46 17.22
CA ALA A 339 27.48 10.54 18.19
C ALA A 339 28.75 10.86 19.00
N ASN A 340 29.58 9.84 19.27
CA ASN A 340 30.84 9.97 19.99
C ASN A 340 32.07 10.16 19.07
N SER A 341 31.87 10.28 17.77
CA SER A 341 32.95 10.44 16.80
C SER A 341 33.34 11.91 16.61
N ARG A 342 34.54 12.13 16.04
CA ARG A 342 35.01 13.47 15.63
C ARG A 342 34.18 14.11 14.48
N LEU A 343 33.22 13.40 13.92
CA LEU A 343 32.34 13.90 12.86
C LEU A 343 31.19 14.71 13.40
N VAL A 344 30.79 14.45 14.64
CA VAL A 344 29.64 15.04 15.31
C VAL A 344 30.10 15.89 16.49
N ARG A 345 29.53 17.06 16.63
CA ARG A 345 29.61 17.90 17.83
C ARG A 345 28.21 17.96 18.45
N PRO A 346 27.95 17.18 19.51
CA PRO A 346 26.64 17.13 20.13
C PRO A 346 26.11 18.52 20.50
N GLY A 347 24.82 18.78 20.23
CA GLY A 347 24.17 20.06 20.44
C GLY A 347 24.56 21.17 19.46
N ARG A 348 25.38 20.88 18.42
CA ARG A 348 25.88 21.89 17.47
C ARG A 348 26.02 21.32 16.06
N SER A 349 24.91 21.17 15.36
CA SER A 349 24.90 20.62 13.98
C SER A 349 25.74 21.46 13.02
N GLU A 350 25.68 22.79 13.08
CA GLU A 350 26.43 23.70 12.20
C GLU A 350 27.95 23.57 12.38
N ALA A 351 28.41 23.23 13.57
CA ALA A 351 29.84 23.05 13.88
C ALA A 351 30.30 21.60 13.64
N SER A 352 29.39 20.70 13.27
CA SER A 352 29.68 19.30 13.01
C SER A 352 30.24 19.09 11.61
N ARG A 353 31.30 18.26 11.50
CA ARG A 353 31.92 17.97 10.18
C ARG A 353 30.98 17.21 9.27
N LEU A 354 30.08 16.42 9.86
CA LEU A 354 29.11 15.62 9.11
C LEU A 354 28.13 16.48 8.30
N THR A 355 27.65 17.57 8.86
CA THR A 355 26.68 18.49 8.24
C THR A 355 27.33 19.74 7.63
N GLY A 356 28.62 19.94 7.85
CA GLY A 356 29.39 21.08 7.33
C GLY A 356 30.39 20.63 6.26
N ALA A 357 31.63 20.38 6.66
CA ALA A 357 32.74 20.14 5.73
C ALA A 357 32.56 18.94 4.78
N LEU A 358 31.86 17.88 5.20
CA LEU A 358 31.68 16.69 4.35
C LEU A 358 30.64 16.88 3.25
N VAL A 359 29.60 17.69 3.50
CA VAL A 359 28.49 17.92 2.56
C VAL A 359 28.61 19.23 1.78
N SER A 360 29.61 20.07 2.11
CA SER A 360 29.90 21.30 1.35
C SER A 360 30.30 20.99 -0.09
N GLU A 361 30.31 21.99 -0.96
CA GLU A 361 30.66 21.85 -2.40
C GLU A 361 32.01 21.16 -2.66
N LYS A 362 32.97 21.31 -1.75
CA LYS A 362 34.28 20.65 -1.80
C LYS A 362 34.33 19.37 -0.95
N GLY A 363 33.24 18.99 -0.31
CA GLY A 363 33.13 17.83 0.56
C GLY A 363 32.99 16.52 -0.23
N ARG A 364 33.48 15.41 0.36
CA ARG A 364 33.40 14.09 -0.26
C ARG A 364 31.96 13.55 -0.36
N MET A 365 31.01 14.13 0.39
CA MET A 365 29.61 13.74 0.42
C MET A 365 28.70 14.85 -0.17
N PHE A 366 29.26 15.69 -1.03
CA PHE A 366 28.48 16.72 -1.72
C PHE A 366 27.31 16.10 -2.50
N ARG A 367 26.10 16.59 -2.29
CA ARG A 367 24.84 16.10 -2.90
C ARG A 367 24.52 14.61 -2.68
N VAL A 368 25.18 13.95 -1.72
CA VAL A 368 24.85 12.57 -1.35
C VAL A 368 23.53 12.52 -0.57
N PHE A 369 23.29 13.50 0.29
CA PHE A 369 22.09 13.62 1.06
C PHE A 369 21.13 14.64 0.44
N PRO A 370 19.85 14.29 0.20
CA PRO A 370 18.79 15.27 -0.01
C PRO A 370 18.67 16.22 1.19
N ASP A 371 18.10 17.40 0.97
CA ASP A 371 17.92 18.41 2.04
C ASP A 371 17.15 17.84 3.25
N GLN A 372 16.13 17.00 3.01
CA GLN A 372 15.39 16.35 4.09
C GLN A 372 16.25 15.43 4.96
N ASP A 373 17.16 14.65 4.34
CA ASP A 373 18.09 13.80 5.08
C ASP A 373 19.06 14.66 5.93
N LEU A 374 19.52 15.79 5.38
CA LEU A 374 20.38 16.74 6.11
C LEU A 374 19.65 17.37 7.29
N ASP A 375 18.38 17.68 7.14
CA ASP A 375 17.57 18.25 8.23
C ASP A 375 17.34 17.21 9.34
N THR A 376 17.12 15.96 9.00
CA THR A 376 17.07 14.85 9.97
C THR A 376 18.40 14.72 10.74
N ILE A 377 19.53 14.74 10.02
CA ILE A 377 20.86 14.66 10.65
C ILE A 377 21.12 15.85 11.57
N ARG A 378 20.76 17.07 11.16
CA ARG A 378 20.94 18.29 11.96
C ARG A 378 20.12 18.22 13.25
N ARG A 379 18.82 17.92 13.13
CA ARG A 379 17.91 17.78 14.28
C ARG A 379 18.42 16.75 15.27
N TRP A 380 18.87 15.59 14.78
CA TRP A 380 19.46 14.58 15.63
C TRP A 380 20.71 15.08 16.36
N ILE A 381 21.65 15.73 15.68
CA ILE A 381 22.87 16.25 16.29
C ILE A 381 22.55 17.30 17.36
N ASP A 382 21.60 18.21 17.08
CA ASP A 382 21.19 19.29 17.98
C ASP A 382 20.50 18.78 19.25
N ALA A 383 19.79 17.63 19.14
CA ALA A 383 19.14 16.95 20.25
C ALA A 383 20.09 16.06 21.09
N LEU A 384 21.31 15.76 20.59
CA LEU A 384 22.24 14.91 21.33
C LEU A 384 22.71 15.57 22.64
N PRO A 385 22.71 14.83 23.76
CA PRO A 385 23.26 15.30 25.03
C PRO A 385 24.73 15.72 24.85
N THR A 386 25.06 16.89 25.39
CA THR A 386 26.45 17.40 25.41
C THR A 386 27.31 16.65 26.41
N ASP A 387 26.72 16.18 27.52
CA ASP A 387 27.37 15.35 28.51
C ASP A 387 27.66 13.94 27.94
N PRO A 388 28.92 13.49 27.95
CA PRO A 388 29.29 12.15 27.47
C PRO A 388 28.60 10.99 28.24
N ALA A 389 28.33 11.16 29.54
CA ALA A 389 27.67 10.13 30.36
C ALA A 389 26.20 9.94 29.90
N GLN A 390 25.47 11.05 29.79
CA GLN A 390 24.08 11.02 29.30
C GLN A 390 24.01 10.48 27.85
N ARG A 391 24.97 10.83 27.01
CA ARG A 391 25.03 10.36 25.64
C ARG A 391 25.32 8.85 25.54
N ALA A 392 26.08 8.28 26.47
CA ALA A 392 26.32 6.84 26.54
C ALA A 392 25.05 6.04 26.89
N GLU A 393 24.14 6.66 27.65
CA GLU A 393 22.84 6.09 28.03
C GLU A 393 21.74 6.39 27.02
N TRP A 394 21.95 7.35 26.12
CA TRP A 394 20.95 7.75 25.14
C TRP A 394 20.59 6.58 24.20
N ARG A 395 19.32 6.34 24.05
CA ARG A 395 18.73 5.40 23.10
C ARG A 395 17.51 6.06 22.46
N PRO A 396 17.35 6.00 21.14
CA PRO A 396 16.11 6.43 20.50
C PRO A 396 14.96 5.50 20.94
N PRO A 397 13.71 5.96 20.85
CA PRO A 397 12.54 5.13 21.08
C PRO A 397 12.63 3.84 20.26
N ALA A 398 12.40 2.70 20.91
CA ALA A 398 12.39 1.41 20.26
C ALA A 398 11.02 1.19 19.60
N HIS A 399 10.80 1.80 18.45
CA HIS A 399 9.68 1.45 17.60
C HIS A 399 10.20 0.53 16.48
N GLN A 400 9.90 -0.75 16.57
CA GLN A 400 10.17 -1.70 15.49
C GLN A 400 8.85 -1.97 14.79
N PRO A 401 8.64 -1.46 13.56
CA PRO A 401 7.44 -1.78 12.82
C PRO A 401 7.36 -3.29 12.62
N ARG A 402 6.21 -3.86 12.99
CA ARG A 402 5.95 -5.28 12.89
C ARG A 402 5.93 -5.69 11.41
N ARG A 403 6.76 -6.64 11.02
CA ARG A 403 6.65 -7.28 9.71
C ARG A 403 5.43 -8.18 9.67
N ILE A 404 4.65 -8.04 8.61
CA ILE A 404 3.44 -8.83 8.39
C ILE A 404 3.67 -9.71 7.17
N THR A 405 3.67 -11.02 7.40
CA THR A 405 3.80 -12.05 6.37
C THR A 405 2.53 -12.89 6.32
N LEU A 406 2.11 -13.24 5.11
CA LEU A 406 0.94 -14.06 4.82
C LEU A 406 1.43 -15.38 4.24
N ARG A 407 0.79 -16.48 4.61
CA ARG A 407 1.15 -17.82 4.11
C ARG A 407 0.13 -18.24 3.04
N PRO A 408 0.50 -18.20 1.76
CA PRO A 408 -0.32 -18.80 0.72
C PRO A 408 -0.57 -20.27 1.06
N ALA A 409 -1.79 -20.74 0.83
CA ALA A 409 -2.04 -22.17 0.91
C ALA A 409 -1.03 -22.87 -0.03
N PRO A 410 -0.43 -23.98 0.40
CA PRO A 410 0.40 -24.78 -0.50
C PRO A 410 -0.44 -25.08 -1.74
N ASP A 411 0.13 -24.83 -2.92
CA ASP A 411 -0.49 -25.29 -4.16
C ASP A 411 -0.82 -26.75 -3.95
N SER A 412 -2.08 -27.04 -3.71
CA SER A 412 -2.59 -28.39 -3.73
C SER A 412 -2.52 -28.81 -5.20
N GLY A 413 -1.34 -29.30 -5.61
CA GLY A 413 -1.05 -29.71 -6.97
C GLY A 413 -1.86 -30.88 -7.47
N ASP A 414 -2.91 -31.24 -6.75
CA ASP A 414 -3.99 -32.16 -7.10
C ASP A 414 -5.33 -31.44 -6.86
N GLY A 415 -5.56 -30.36 -7.57
CA GLY A 415 -6.78 -29.59 -7.43
C GLY A 415 -7.80 -29.94 -8.47
N ASP A 416 -8.85 -30.54 -8.05
CA ASP A 416 -10.18 -30.58 -8.63
C ASP A 416 -10.79 -29.19 -8.97
N ALA A 417 -9.98 -28.19 -9.29
CA ALA A 417 -10.46 -26.88 -9.73
C ALA A 417 -11.39 -26.94 -10.95
N PRO A 418 -11.18 -27.84 -11.94
CA PRO A 418 -12.14 -28.00 -13.03
C PRO A 418 -13.45 -28.70 -12.63
N GLY A 419 -13.43 -29.52 -11.58
CA GLY A 419 -14.61 -30.24 -11.09
C GLY A 419 -15.58 -29.36 -10.31
N ASP A 420 -15.05 -28.50 -9.47
CA ASP A 420 -15.82 -27.62 -8.58
C ASP A 420 -16.51 -26.48 -9.35
N ILE A 421 -15.84 -25.89 -10.32
CA ILE A 421 -16.44 -24.89 -11.22
C ILE A 421 -17.52 -25.52 -12.09
N ARG A 422 -17.34 -26.77 -12.56
CA ARG A 422 -18.34 -27.51 -13.28
C ARG A 422 -19.58 -27.82 -12.43
N GLN A 423 -19.38 -28.25 -11.18
CA GLN A 423 -20.47 -28.54 -10.26
C GLN A 423 -21.23 -27.28 -9.85
N ALA A 424 -20.53 -26.21 -9.51
CA ALA A 424 -21.12 -24.92 -9.17
C ALA A 424 -21.92 -24.34 -10.35
N TYR A 425 -21.36 -24.38 -11.55
CA TYR A 425 -22.04 -23.92 -12.76
C TYR A 425 -23.22 -24.81 -13.15
N THR A 426 -23.10 -26.11 -12.98
CA THR A 426 -24.20 -27.09 -13.23
C THR A 426 -25.34 -26.89 -12.22
N ALA A 427 -25.02 -26.61 -10.94
CA ALA A 427 -26.01 -26.31 -9.91
C ALA A 427 -26.74 -24.97 -10.19
N LEU A 428 -26.00 -23.96 -10.68
CA LEU A 428 -26.56 -22.66 -11.07
C LEU A 428 -27.49 -22.77 -12.27
N LEU A 429 -27.11 -23.54 -13.28
CA LEU A 429 -27.92 -23.81 -14.47
C LEU A 429 -29.16 -24.66 -14.20
N GLN A 430 -29.14 -25.51 -13.17
CA GLN A 430 -30.30 -26.35 -12.81
C GLN A 430 -31.42 -25.55 -12.15
N ARG A 431 -31.12 -24.38 -11.57
CA ARG A 431 -32.08 -23.61 -10.75
C ARG A 431 -33.10 -22.78 -11.53
N LYS A 432 -32.82 -22.27 -12.74
CA LYS A 432 -33.75 -21.30 -13.42
C LYS A 432 -33.69 -21.22 -14.95
N THR A 433 -33.18 -22.24 -15.71
CA THR A 433 -33.01 -22.08 -17.15
C THR A 433 -33.74 -23.13 -17.98
N THR A 434 -34.18 -22.76 -19.19
CA THR A 434 -34.76 -23.68 -20.16
C THR A 434 -33.73 -24.71 -20.65
N PRO A 435 -34.14 -25.91 -21.10
CA PRO A 435 -33.23 -26.94 -21.58
C PRO A 435 -32.28 -26.48 -22.69
N ALA A 436 -32.72 -25.58 -23.57
CA ALA A 436 -31.93 -25.04 -24.67
C ALA A 436 -30.79 -24.14 -24.15
N VAL A 437 -31.05 -23.29 -23.12
CA VAL A 437 -30.04 -22.41 -22.52
C VAL A 437 -29.02 -23.25 -21.76
N ARG A 438 -29.43 -24.31 -21.08
CA ARG A 438 -28.52 -25.25 -20.41
C ARG A 438 -27.55 -25.91 -21.40
N GLN A 439 -28.07 -26.40 -22.54
CA GLN A 439 -27.26 -27.04 -23.55
C GLN A 439 -26.27 -26.08 -24.23
N TYR A 440 -26.66 -24.82 -24.44
CA TYR A 440 -25.79 -23.79 -24.98
C TYR A 440 -24.65 -23.43 -23.99
N ALA A 441 -24.98 -23.20 -22.75
CA ALA A 441 -24.00 -22.86 -21.71
C ALA A 441 -23.01 -24.03 -21.48
N GLN A 442 -23.48 -25.27 -21.51
CA GLN A 442 -22.63 -26.45 -21.37
C GLN A 442 -21.63 -26.56 -22.54
N ARG A 443 -22.08 -26.38 -23.79
CA ARG A 443 -21.19 -26.31 -24.96
C ARG A 443 -20.20 -25.18 -24.92
N TYR A 444 -20.58 -24.02 -24.38
CA TYR A 444 -19.69 -22.85 -24.25
C TYR A 444 -18.57 -23.12 -23.24
N VAL A 445 -18.90 -23.69 -22.08
CA VAL A 445 -17.92 -24.07 -21.05
C VAL A 445 -16.97 -25.13 -21.55
N GLU A 446 -17.47 -26.18 -22.21
CA GLU A 446 -16.64 -27.24 -22.80
C GLU A 446 -15.67 -26.69 -23.86
N LYS A 447 -16.12 -25.75 -24.68
CA LYS A 447 -15.29 -25.09 -25.70
C LYS A 447 -14.21 -24.19 -25.09
N ARG A 448 -14.52 -23.52 -23.97
CA ARG A 448 -13.53 -22.70 -23.22
C ARG A 448 -12.50 -23.58 -22.52
N LEU A 449 -12.94 -24.63 -21.84
CA LEU A 449 -12.02 -25.58 -21.18
C LEU A 449 -11.13 -26.34 -22.18
N ALA A 450 -11.63 -26.65 -23.38
CA ALA A 450 -10.81 -27.22 -24.44
C ALA A 450 -9.72 -26.25 -24.94
N ARG A 451 -10.03 -24.95 -25.05
CA ARG A 451 -9.03 -23.92 -25.38
C ARG A 451 -7.98 -23.75 -24.29
N CYS A 452 -8.36 -23.66 -23.02
CA CYS A 452 -7.41 -23.59 -21.93
C CYS A 452 -6.47 -24.80 -21.86
N ARG A 453 -6.94 -26.00 -22.22
CA ARG A 453 -6.08 -27.19 -22.33
C ARG A 453 -5.12 -27.14 -23.50
N SER A 454 -5.53 -26.60 -24.66
CA SER A 454 -4.62 -26.44 -25.82
C SER A 454 -3.55 -25.37 -25.58
N ASP A 455 -3.86 -24.36 -24.76
CA ASP A 455 -2.90 -23.31 -24.41
C ASP A 455 -1.91 -23.75 -23.32
N MET A 456 -2.22 -24.82 -22.57
CA MET A 456 -1.33 -25.41 -21.55
C MET A 456 -0.48 -26.58 -22.06
N GLU A 457 -0.71 -27.11 -23.25
CA GLU A 457 0.18 -28.11 -23.83
C GLU A 457 1.45 -27.41 -24.33
N PRO A 458 2.65 -27.77 -23.80
CA PRO A 458 3.89 -27.23 -24.32
C PRO A 458 4.06 -27.66 -25.77
N SER A 459 4.17 -26.70 -26.67
CA SER A 459 4.48 -26.96 -28.09
C SER A 459 5.68 -27.89 -28.19
N PRO A 460 5.58 -29.05 -28.88
CA PRO A 460 6.69 -29.96 -29.03
C PRO A 460 7.83 -29.24 -29.72
N GLY A 461 8.95 -29.12 -28.99
CA GLY A 461 10.10 -28.34 -29.32
C GLY A 461 10.67 -28.62 -30.70
N ARG A 462 10.85 -27.60 -31.48
CA ARG A 462 11.88 -27.56 -32.54
C ARG A 462 13.17 -27.04 -31.96
N CYS A 463 13.91 -27.88 -31.26
CA CYS A 463 15.33 -27.69 -31.10
C CYS A 463 16.03 -27.97 -32.44
N ARG A 464 16.46 -26.91 -33.13
CA ARG A 464 17.52 -27.07 -34.16
C ARG A 464 18.87 -26.89 -33.47
N PRO A 465 19.78 -27.86 -33.53
CA PRO A 465 21.16 -27.64 -33.15
C PRO A 465 21.87 -26.91 -34.28
N SER A 466 22.33 -25.70 -34.07
CA SER A 466 23.33 -25.06 -34.94
C SER A 466 24.70 -25.22 -34.32
N SER A 467 25.37 -26.29 -34.73
CA SER A 467 26.84 -26.34 -34.76
C SER A 467 27.32 -25.46 -35.91
N ARG A 468 28.13 -24.45 -35.61
CA ARG A 468 29.33 -24.06 -36.37
C ARG A 468 30.11 -22.96 -35.65
N ARG A 469 31.27 -23.33 -35.18
CA ARG A 469 32.42 -22.41 -35.03
C ARG A 469 32.85 -21.95 -36.41
N THR A 470 33.21 -20.69 -36.55
CA THR A 470 34.49 -20.26 -37.15
C THR A 470 34.62 -18.75 -37.17
N ASP A 471 35.81 -18.37 -36.92
CA ASP A 471 36.52 -17.09 -36.91
C ASP A 471 36.28 -16.07 -38.04
N CYS A 472 36.88 -14.91 -37.75
CA CYS A 472 37.30 -13.78 -38.60
C CYS A 472 36.30 -12.61 -38.74
N GLY A 473 36.55 -11.43 -38.13
CA GLY A 473 37.59 -10.51 -38.57
C GLY A 473 37.06 -9.36 -39.41
N ARG A 474 37.16 -8.11 -38.86
CA ARG A 474 37.19 -6.81 -39.56
C ARG A 474 35.89 -6.23 -40.17
N GLY A 475 35.43 -5.14 -39.58
CA GLY A 475 35.31 -3.81 -40.22
C GLY A 475 34.22 -3.64 -41.25
N CYS A 476 33.20 -2.89 -40.93
CA CYS A 476 32.77 -1.75 -41.77
C CYS A 476 31.60 -0.98 -41.11
N SER A 477 31.80 0.29 -40.99
CA SER A 477 30.79 1.31 -40.69
C SER A 477 29.80 1.43 -41.85
N THR A 478 28.49 1.48 -41.55
CA THR A 478 27.57 2.33 -42.31
C THR A 478 26.26 2.53 -41.47
N SER A 479 25.99 3.76 -41.24
CA SER A 479 24.74 4.35 -40.72
C SER A 479 23.55 4.01 -41.63
N THR A 480 22.45 3.52 -41.04
CA THR A 480 21.15 3.56 -41.71
C THR A 480 20.11 3.99 -40.69
N THR A 481 19.70 5.22 -40.79
CA THR A 481 18.56 5.83 -40.12
C THR A 481 17.27 5.17 -40.59
N CYS A 482 16.54 4.55 -39.70
CA CYS A 482 15.19 4.05 -39.96
C CYS A 482 14.18 5.06 -39.38
N THR A 483 13.55 5.79 -40.29
CA THR A 483 12.41 6.68 -40.01
C THR A 483 11.14 5.85 -39.88
N THR A 484 10.58 5.78 -38.68
CA THR A 484 9.24 5.24 -38.43
C THR A 484 8.22 6.38 -38.56
N THR A 485 7.44 6.33 -39.60
CA THR A 485 6.22 7.15 -39.79
C THR A 485 5.09 6.55 -38.96
N SER A 486 4.67 7.25 -37.91
CA SER A 486 3.45 6.96 -37.16
C SER A 486 2.23 7.56 -37.85
N SER A 487 1.36 6.75 -38.40
CA SER A 487 0.04 7.15 -38.87
C SER A 487 -0.96 7.11 -37.69
N THR A 488 -1.35 8.30 -37.24
CA THR A 488 -2.40 8.51 -36.25
C THR A 488 -3.74 8.56 -37.01
N THR A 489 -4.54 7.51 -36.89
CA THR A 489 -5.94 7.51 -37.34
C THR A 489 -6.80 8.00 -36.18
N ALA A 490 -7.28 9.25 -36.32
CA ALA A 490 -8.28 9.82 -35.39
C ALA A 490 -9.67 9.26 -35.76
N TRP A 491 -10.29 8.62 -34.77
CA TRP A 491 -11.71 8.24 -34.83
C TRP A 491 -12.54 9.40 -34.30
N THR A 492 -13.24 10.10 -35.19
CA THR A 492 -14.24 11.12 -34.85
C THR A 492 -15.60 10.44 -34.76
N ILE A 493 -16.19 10.40 -33.56
CA ILE A 493 -17.56 9.95 -33.33
C ILE A 493 -18.46 11.20 -33.42
N PRO A 494 -19.47 11.26 -34.32
CA PRO A 494 -20.40 12.38 -34.33
C PRO A 494 -21.49 12.20 -33.27
N PHE A 495 -21.64 13.21 -32.40
CA PHE A 495 -22.78 13.31 -31.49
C PHE A 495 -24.03 13.85 -32.26
N PRO A 496 -25.21 13.30 -32.04
CA PRO A 496 -26.45 13.88 -32.57
C PRO A 496 -26.84 15.11 -31.76
N THR A 497 -27.11 16.21 -32.46
CA THR A 497 -27.70 17.43 -31.91
C THR A 497 -29.14 17.18 -31.52
N ALA A 498 -29.53 17.59 -30.30
CA ALA A 498 -30.91 17.60 -29.82
C ALA A 498 -31.73 18.64 -30.55
N PRO A 499 -33.02 18.40 -30.84
CA PRO A 499 -33.91 19.41 -31.40
C PRO A 499 -34.38 20.35 -30.28
N THR A 500 -34.54 21.61 -30.66
CA THR A 500 -35.13 22.77 -29.94
C THR A 500 -36.46 22.49 -29.33
#